data_f78322b16abc05cfdc440e3f8314d9b2
#
_entry.id   f78322b16abc05cfdc440e3f8314d9b2
#
_cell.length_a   1.000
_cell.length_b   1.000
_cell.length_c   1.000
_cell.angle_alpha   90.00
_cell.angle_beta   90.00
_cell.angle_gamma   90.00
#
_symmetry.space_group_name_H-M   'P 1'
#
loop_
_entity.id
_entity.type
_entity.pdbx_description
1 polymer ?
#
loop_
_entity_poly.entity_id
_entity_poly.type
_entity_poly.pdbx_seq_one_letter_code
_entity_poly.pdbx_strand_id
1 'polypeptide(L)'
;MVKGYKENSTTQILAQLELKQDFSFLIKGLSARVLFNTSRYSTSELSRSYNPFYYELAGYDQAKDEYILQTLNPLKGSEWLSYSEGTKKISSTTYFEGALQYNNEFSDVHNVSGLMVFTTRESRISNAGSLQASLPYRNVGLAGRATYAYDSKYFAEFNFGYNGSERFSKKERYGFFPSGGVGYMLSLIHISEPTRPY
;
A
#
# COMPACT_ATOMS: atom_id res chain seq x y z
N MET A 1 -20.38 -1.75 38.58
CA MET A 1 -19.20 -2.64 38.73
C MET A 1 -18.54 -2.76 37.35
N VAL A 2 -17.26 -2.41 37.21
CA VAL A 2 -16.53 -2.50 35.94
C VAL A 2 -16.11 -3.95 35.73
N LYS A 3 -16.64 -4.59 34.67
CA LYS A 3 -16.38 -6.01 34.37
C LYS A 3 -15.05 -6.26 33.63
N GLY A 4 -14.32 -5.21 33.31
CA GLY A 4 -13.09 -5.26 32.55
C GLY A 4 -13.08 -4.25 31.40
N TYR A 5 -12.06 -4.35 30.54
CA TYR A 5 -11.90 -3.50 29.36
C TYR A 5 -11.23 -4.25 28.21
N LYS A 6 -11.43 -3.74 27.04
CA LYS A 6 -10.80 -4.20 25.80
C LYS A 6 -10.04 -3.04 25.19
N GLU A 7 -8.79 -3.27 24.87
CA GLU A 7 -7.90 -2.31 24.25
C GLU A 7 -7.58 -2.78 22.83
N ASN A 8 -7.83 -1.91 21.86
CA ASN A 8 -7.47 -2.13 20.48
C ASN A 8 -6.40 -1.11 20.10
N SER A 9 -5.24 -1.58 19.71
CA SER A 9 -4.15 -0.74 19.22
C SER A 9 -3.96 -0.95 17.73
N THR A 10 -3.89 0.15 16.98
CA THR A 10 -3.59 0.13 15.53
C THR A 10 -2.43 1.08 15.28
N THR A 11 -1.38 0.56 14.66
CA THR A 11 -0.20 1.33 14.30
C THR A 11 0.03 1.21 12.79
N GLN A 12 0.19 2.34 12.12
CA GLN A 12 0.60 2.40 10.72
C GLN A 12 1.86 3.24 10.62
N ILE A 13 2.89 2.67 10.04
CA ILE A 13 4.16 3.34 9.77
C ILE A 13 4.32 3.40 8.26
N LEU A 14 4.56 4.59 7.74
CA LEU A 14 4.84 4.87 6.34
C LEU A 14 6.19 5.59 6.28
N ALA A 15 7.10 5.08 5.45
CA ALA A 15 8.35 5.76 5.17
C ALA A 15 8.57 5.78 3.66
N GLN A 16 8.97 6.94 3.14
CA GLN A 16 9.24 7.14 1.72
C GLN A 16 10.53 7.92 1.56
N LEU A 17 11.36 7.45 0.62
CA LEU A 17 12.55 8.14 0.15
C LEU A 17 12.40 8.34 -1.35
N GLU A 18 12.55 9.57 -1.81
CA GLU A 18 12.57 9.92 -3.22
C GLU A 18 13.86 10.67 -3.53
N LEU A 19 14.57 10.20 -4.55
CA LEU A 19 15.75 10.82 -5.09
C LEU A 19 15.51 11.17 -6.56
N LYS A 20 15.76 12.42 -6.91
CA LYS A 20 15.69 12.91 -8.30
C LYS A 20 17.06 13.45 -8.68
N GLN A 21 17.53 13.05 -9.85
CA GLN A 21 18.80 13.49 -10.40
C GLN A 21 18.62 13.94 -11.84
N ASP A 22 19.05 15.12 -12.13
CA ASP A 22 19.19 15.64 -13.47
C ASP A 22 20.56 15.20 -14.03
N PHE A 23 20.54 14.53 -15.18
CA PHE A 23 21.71 14.08 -15.91
C PHE A 23 21.96 14.88 -17.20
N SER A 24 21.41 16.10 -17.29
CA SER A 24 21.58 16.99 -18.45
C SER A 24 23.04 17.32 -18.76
N PHE A 25 23.95 17.12 -17.80
CA PHE A 25 25.39 17.24 -17.97
C PHE A 25 26.00 16.13 -18.84
N LEU A 26 25.35 14.95 -18.90
CA LEU A 26 25.73 13.82 -19.75
C LEU A 26 24.95 13.84 -21.07
N ILE A 27 23.63 13.94 -20.97
CA ILE A 27 22.70 13.93 -22.10
C ILE A 27 21.64 14.99 -21.81
N LYS A 28 21.55 16.02 -22.65
CA LYS A 28 20.56 17.10 -22.51
C LYS A 28 19.15 16.53 -22.45
N GLY A 29 18.42 16.88 -21.39
CA GLY A 29 17.05 16.44 -21.18
C GLY A 29 16.87 15.07 -20.54
N LEU A 30 17.96 14.44 -20.05
CA LEU A 30 17.91 13.18 -19.31
C LEU A 30 17.77 13.45 -17.81
N SER A 31 16.82 12.78 -17.17
CA SER A 31 16.67 12.76 -15.72
C SER A 31 16.32 11.38 -15.21
N ALA A 32 16.64 11.11 -13.96
CA ALA A 32 16.26 9.87 -13.28
C ALA A 32 15.60 10.16 -11.94
N ARG A 33 14.69 9.27 -11.56
CA ARG A 33 14.03 9.26 -10.26
C ARG A 33 14.08 7.87 -9.67
N VAL A 34 14.40 7.80 -8.40
CA VAL A 34 14.30 6.57 -7.60
C VAL A 34 13.39 6.84 -6.43
N LEU A 35 12.43 5.98 -6.22
CA LEU A 35 11.48 6.05 -5.13
C LEU A 35 11.48 4.71 -4.37
N PHE A 36 11.68 4.79 -3.09
CA PHE A 36 11.53 3.67 -2.16
C PHE A 36 10.44 4.01 -1.16
N ASN A 37 9.47 3.11 -1.01
CA ASN A 37 8.38 3.25 -0.05
C ASN A 37 8.25 1.96 0.75
N THR A 38 8.10 2.09 2.06
CA THR A 38 7.76 0.98 2.94
C THR A 38 6.62 1.37 3.85
N SER A 39 5.66 0.44 4.00
CA SER A 39 4.56 0.60 4.92
C SER A 39 4.43 -0.63 5.81
N ARG A 40 4.14 -0.40 7.08
CA ARG A 40 3.84 -1.45 8.03
C ARG A 40 2.53 -1.10 8.74
N TYR A 41 1.62 -2.04 8.74
CA TYR A 41 0.35 -1.97 9.44
C TYR A 41 0.30 -3.06 10.50
N SER A 42 -0.02 -2.70 11.72
CA SER A 42 -0.08 -3.61 12.86
C SER A 42 -1.33 -3.32 13.69
N THR A 43 -2.11 -4.34 13.97
CA THR A 43 -3.21 -4.29 14.94
C THR A 43 -3.00 -5.31 16.02
N SER A 44 -3.31 -4.96 17.24
CA SER A 44 -3.31 -5.85 18.38
C SER A 44 -4.53 -5.57 19.26
N GLU A 45 -5.08 -6.63 19.79
CA GLU A 45 -6.23 -6.60 20.68
C GLU A 45 -5.83 -7.23 22.01
N LEU A 46 -6.14 -6.53 23.08
CA LEU A 46 -5.93 -6.94 24.45
C LEU A 46 -7.26 -6.89 25.20
N SER A 47 -7.60 -7.94 25.91
CA SER A 47 -8.78 -7.98 26.77
C SER A 47 -8.37 -8.28 28.20
N ARG A 48 -8.89 -7.51 29.12
CA ARG A 48 -8.79 -7.75 30.56
C ARG A 48 -10.19 -7.83 31.13
N SER A 49 -10.54 -8.95 31.72
CA SER A 49 -11.86 -9.18 32.28
C SER A 49 -11.75 -9.56 33.74
N TYR A 50 -12.74 -9.13 34.49
CA TYR A 50 -12.88 -9.47 35.89
C TYR A 50 -14.00 -10.50 36.02
N ASN A 51 -13.71 -11.62 36.68
CA ASN A 51 -14.68 -12.64 37.02
C ASN A 51 -14.86 -12.65 38.56
N PRO A 52 -15.84 -11.88 39.07
CA PRO A 52 -15.99 -11.73 40.52
C PRO A 52 -16.40 -13.04 41.19
N PHE A 53 -16.05 -13.17 42.45
CA PHE A 53 -16.65 -14.18 43.30
C PHE A 53 -18.13 -13.86 43.54
N TYR A 54 -18.96 -14.86 43.50
CA TYR A 54 -20.36 -14.81 43.89
C TYR A 54 -20.55 -15.57 45.17
N TYR A 55 -21.39 -15.03 46.04
CA TYR A 55 -21.65 -15.59 47.36
C TYR A 55 -23.13 -15.79 47.54
N GLU A 56 -23.47 -16.85 48.26
CA GLU A 56 -24.82 -17.09 48.78
C GLU A 56 -24.80 -17.07 50.29
N LEU A 57 -25.94 -16.79 50.91
CA LEU A 57 -26.10 -16.81 52.34
C LEU A 57 -26.24 -18.24 52.81
N ALA A 58 -25.23 -18.80 53.48
CA ALA A 58 -25.22 -20.12 54.06
C ALA A 58 -25.80 -20.19 55.47
N GLY A 59 -25.78 -19.07 56.19
CA GLY A 59 -26.28 -19.00 57.57
C GLY A 59 -26.02 -17.65 58.21
N TYR A 60 -26.43 -17.56 59.49
CA TYR A 60 -26.21 -16.39 60.33
C TYR A 60 -25.70 -16.85 61.72
N ASP A 61 -24.57 -16.32 62.13
CA ASP A 61 -23.98 -16.55 63.48
C ASP A 61 -24.47 -15.47 64.44
N GLN A 62 -25.44 -15.85 65.29
CA GLN A 62 -26.03 -14.95 66.29
C GLN A 62 -25.02 -14.50 67.38
N ALA A 63 -24.00 -15.29 67.67
CA ALA A 63 -23.04 -14.95 68.69
C ALA A 63 -22.05 -13.85 68.25
N LYS A 64 -21.81 -13.78 66.93
CA LYS A 64 -20.88 -12.80 66.34
C LYS A 64 -21.61 -11.70 65.56
N ASP A 65 -22.93 -11.81 65.36
CA ASP A 65 -23.74 -10.92 64.58
C ASP A 65 -23.24 -10.80 63.12
N GLU A 66 -22.84 -11.97 62.52
CA GLU A 66 -22.25 -12.03 61.20
C GLU A 66 -22.98 -13.01 60.26
N TYR A 67 -23.08 -12.64 58.97
CA TYR A 67 -23.58 -13.53 57.94
C TYR A 67 -22.51 -14.51 57.48
N ILE A 68 -22.81 -15.79 57.39
CA ILE A 68 -21.94 -16.82 56.89
C ILE A 68 -22.22 -16.91 55.38
N LEU A 69 -21.23 -16.53 54.56
CA LEU A 69 -21.33 -16.58 53.09
C LEU A 69 -20.55 -17.75 52.54
N GLN A 70 -21.20 -18.47 51.62
CA GLN A 70 -20.59 -19.54 50.86
C GLN A 70 -20.27 -19.05 49.44
N THR A 71 -19.05 -19.30 48.95
CA THR A 71 -18.65 -18.92 47.58
C THR A 71 -19.22 -19.91 46.57
N LEU A 72 -19.98 -19.41 45.59
CA LEU A 72 -20.61 -20.21 44.52
C LEU A 72 -19.64 -20.62 43.43
N ASN A 73 -18.58 -19.83 43.19
CA ASN A 73 -17.65 -20.06 42.08
C ASN A 73 -16.16 -20.00 42.53
N PRO A 74 -15.75 -20.83 43.54
CA PRO A 74 -14.41 -20.74 44.13
C PRO A 74 -13.27 -21.01 43.12
N LEU A 75 -13.52 -21.78 42.07
CA LEU A 75 -12.52 -22.13 41.07
C LEU A 75 -12.48 -21.15 39.88
N LYS A 76 -13.52 -20.32 39.70
CA LYS A 76 -13.66 -19.42 38.55
C LYS A 76 -13.56 -17.95 38.93
N GLY A 77 -13.84 -17.59 40.17
CA GLY A 77 -13.70 -16.23 40.66
C GLY A 77 -12.24 -15.83 40.75
N SER A 78 -11.95 -14.54 40.58
CA SER A 78 -10.62 -13.96 40.79
C SER A 78 -10.73 -12.57 41.38
N GLU A 79 -9.73 -12.18 42.21
CA GLU A 79 -9.62 -10.84 42.79
C GLU A 79 -8.90 -9.85 41.85
N TRP A 80 -8.35 -10.36 40.75
CA TRP A 80 -7.60 -9.58 39.76
C TRP A 80 -8.18 -9.75 38.37
N LEU A 81 -7.83 -8.81 37.47
CA LEU A 81 -8.20 -8.87 36.07
C LEU A 81 -7.43 -10.00 35.37
N SER A 82 -8.16 -10.86 34.64
CA SER A 82 -7.56 -11.81 33.71
C SER A 82 -6.98 -11.10 32.52
N TYR A 83 -6.02 -11.75 31.86
CA TYR A 83 -5.38 -11.26 30.64
C TYR A 83 -5.67 -12.22 29.49
N SER A 84 -6.14 -11.67 28.37
CA SER A 84 -6.33 -12.43 27.14
C SER A 84 -5.88 -11.62 25.94
N GLU A 85 -5.03 -12.21 25.13
CA GLU A 85 -4.64 -11.64 23.83
C GLU A 85 -5.67 -12.01 22.78
N GLY A 86 -6.13 -10.99 22.06
CA GLY A 86 -6.99 -11.16 20.89
C GLY A 86 -6.21 -11.31 19.59
N THR A 87 -6.84 -10.94 18.50
CA THR A 87 -6.26 -11.06 17.16
C THR A 87 -5.11 -10.06 16.97
N LYS A 88 -3.96 -10.57 16.53
CA LYS A 88 -2.84 -9.76 16.06
C LYS A 88 -2.75 -9.87 14.54
N LYS A 89 -2.68 -8.74 13.83
CA LYS A 89 -2.45 -8.71 12.39
C LYS A 89 -1.29 -7.79 12.10
N ILE A 90 -0.31 -8.29 11.37
CA ILE A 90 0.85 -7.51 10.96
C ILE A 90 1.03 -7.72 9.46
N SER A 91 0.97 -6.64 8.70
CA SER A 91 1.27 -6.65 7.28
C SER A 91 2.33 -5.59 6.95
N SER A 92 3.13 -5.87 5.97
CA SER A 92 4.13 -4.95 5.44
C SER A 92 4.10 -4.95 3.93
N THR A 93 4.32 -3.78 3.35
CA THR A 93 4.48 -3.62 1.91
C THR A 93 5.73 -2.81 1.66
N THR A 94 6.58 -3.30 0.76
CA THR A 94 7.74 -2.60 0.25
C THR A 94 7.55 -2.36 -1.23
N TYR A 95 7.81 -1.14 -1.66
CA TYR A 95 7.72 -0.70 -3.05
C TYR A 95 9.00 0.00 -3.44
N PHE A 96 9.50 -0.34 -4.60
CA PHE A 96 10.62 0.34 -5.23
C PHE A 96 10.23 0.70 -6.66
N GLU A 97 10.61 1.91 -7.08
CA GLU A 97 10.46 2.42 -8.43
C GLU A 97 11.74 3.10 -8.87
N GLY A 98 12.19 2.78 -10.06
CA GLY A 98 13.23 3.50 -10.77
C GLY A 98 12.65 4.02 -12.09
N ALA A 99 12.80 5.31 -12.36
CA ALA A 99 12.33 5.93 -13.59
C ALA A 99 13.47 6.69 -14.29
N LEU A 100 13.56 6.52 -15.61
CA LEU A 100 14.40 7.31 -16.50
C LEU A 100 13.50 8.09 -17.42
N GLN A 101 13.70 9.38 -17.49
CA GLN A 101 12.95 10.29 -18.35
C GLN A 101 13.90 11.05 -19.24
N TYR A 102 13.57 11.11 -20.52
CA TYR A 102 14.26 11.86 -21.54
C TYR A 102 13.30 12.79 -22.24
N ASN A 103 13.66 14.07 -22.37
CA ASN A 103 12.91 15.04 -23.16
C ASN A 103 13.91 15.98 -23.84
N ASN A 104 13.89 16.00 -25.15
CA ASN A 104 14.74 16.92 -25.89
C ASN A 104 14.07 17.36 -27.20
N GLU A 105 14.35 18.58 -27.56
CA GLU A 105 13.95 19.17 -28.84
C GLU A 105 15.18 19.38 -29.70
N PHE A 106 15.13 18.90 -30.94
CA PHE A 106 16.19 19.01 -31.92
C PHE A 106 15.74 19.89 -33.08
N SER A 107 16.57 20.83 -33.47
CA SER A 107 16.33 21.72 -34.64
C SER A 107 14.96 22.41 -34.64
N ASP A 108 14.39 22.69 -33.47
CA ASP A 108 13.12 23.39 -33.23
C ASP A 108 11.89 22.72 -33.87
N VAL A 109 12.06 21.56 -34.51
CA VAL A 109 10.99 20.82 -35.21
C VAL A 109 10.84 19.37 -34.76
N HIS A 110 11.83 18.78 -34.11
CA HIS A 110 11.81 17.39 -33.68
C HIS A 110 11.74 17.29 -32.16
N ASN A 111 10.60 16.94 -31.62
CA ASN A 111 10.43 16.67 -30.20
C ASN A 111 10.46 15.17 -29.94
N VAL A 112 11.41 14.75 -29.10
CA VAL A 112 11.58 13.36 -28.68
C VAL A 112 11.41 13.27 -27.17
N SER A 113 10.49 12.41 -26.71
CA SER A 113 10.46 12.07 -25.28
C SER A 113 10.43 10.56 -25.06
N GLY A 114 11.01 10.16 -23.96
CA GLY A 114 11.06 8.77 -23.52
C GLY A 114 10.87 8.68 -22.02
N LEU A 115 10.18 7.66 -21.57
CA LEU A 115 10.04 7.31 -20.17
C LEU A 115 10.21 5.79 -20.05
N MET A 116 11.06 5.37 -19.11
CA MET A 116 11.19 3.97 -18.71
C MET A 116 11.00 3.89 -17.21
N VAL A 117 10.13 3.00 -16.75
CA VAL A 117 9.82 2.83 -15.33
C VAL A 117 9.96 1.36 -14.99
N PHE A 118 10.79 1.08 -14.01
CA PHE A 118 10.91 -0.22 -13.36
C PHE A 118 10.24 -0.16 -11.99
N THR A 119 9.40 -1.13 -11.68
CA THR A 119 8.72 -1.22 -10.40
C THR A 119 8.86 -2.61 -9.80
N THR A 120 9.00 -2.67 -8.48
CA THR A 120 8.84 -3.91 -7.74
C THR A 120 8.05 -3.66 -6.46
N ARG A 121 7.16 -4.59 -6.14
CA ARG A 121 6.33 -4.53 -4.94
C ARG A 121 6.33 -5.88 -4.26
N GLU A 122 6.59 -5.87 -2.95
CA GLU A 122 6.45 -7.03 -2.09
C GLU A 122 5.47 -6.73 -0.96
N SER A 123 4.50 -7.61 -0.74
CA SER A 123 3.57 -7.56 0.38
C SER A 123 3.65 -8.84 1.19
N ARG A 124 3.70 -8.73 2.52
CA ARG A 124 3.78 -9.85 3.47
C ARG A 124 2.77 -9.71 4.58
N ILE A 125 2.24 -10.85 5.04
CA ILE A 125 1.43 -10.96 6.25
C ILE A 125 2.21 -11.83 7.22
N SER A 126 2.61 -11.27 8.38
CA SER A 126 3.55 -11.93 9.29
C SER A 126 2.91 -13.01 10.18
N ASN A 127 1.59 -12.97 10.37
CA ASN A 127 0.85 -13.93 11.21
C ASN A 127 -0.40 -14.43 10.47
N ALA A 128 -0.20 -15.01 9.32
CA ALA A 128 -1.24 -15.33 8.34
C ALA A 128 -2.07 -16.59 8.66
N GLY A 129 -1.73 -17.34 9.69
CA GLY A 129 -2.47 -18.56 10.10
C GLY A 129 -2.31 -19.77 9.17
N SER A 130 -1.75 -19.61 7.96
CA SER A 130 -1.45 -20.71 7.04
C SER A 130 -0.14 -20.45 6.28
N LEU A 131 0.53 -21.53 5.85
CA LEU A 131 1.75 -21.43 5.05
C LEU A 131 1.53 -20.61 3.78
N GLN A 132 0.45 -20.90 3.05
CA GLN A 132 0.17 -20.23 1.78
C GLN A 132 -0.08 -18.72 1.96
N ALA A 133 -0.81 -18.32 2.99
CA ALA A 133 -1.09 -16.92 3.29
C ALA A 133 0.14 -16.17 3.85
N SER A 134 1.12 -16.89 4.40
CA SER A 134 2.37 -16.31 4.92
C SER A 134 3.42 -16.04 3.84
N LEU A 135 3.26 -16.61 2.64
CA LEU A 135 4.18 -16.38 1.54
C LEU A 135 4.12 -14.93 1.07
N PRO A 136 5.27 -14.32 0.78
CA PRO A 136 5.30 -12.97 0.25
C PRO A 136 4.62 -12.92 -1.12
N TYR A 137 3.90 -11.86 -1.37
CA TYR A 137 3.30 -11.57 -2.66
C TYR A 137 4.16 -10.55 -3.39
N ARG A 138 4.74 -10.94 -4.55
CA ARG A 138 5.66 -10.12 -5.32
C ARG A 138 5.15 -9.84 -6.71
N ASN A 139 5.32 -8.58 -7.12
CA ASN A 139 5.10 -8.12 -8.49
C ASN A 139 6.35 -7.38 -8.96
N VAL A 140 6.63 -7.51 -10.24
CA VAL A 140 7.66 -6.74 -10.93
C VAL A 140 7.07 -6.20 -12.22
N GLY A 141 7.43 -4.98 -12.57
CA GLY A 141 6.97 -4.33 -13.80
C GLY A 141 8.10 -3.53 -14.44
N LEU A 142 8.14 -3.56 -15.77
CA LEU A 142 8.91 -2.66 -16.59
C LEU A 142 7.97 -2.05 -17.61
N ALA A 143 7.86 -0.74 -17.61
CA ALA A 143 7.05 -0.01 -18.57
C ALA A 143 7.92 0.99 -19.35
N GLY A 144 7.65 1.17 -20.61
CA GLY A 144 8.32 2.14 -21.43
C GLY A 144 7.34 2.89 -22.32
N ARG A 145 7.63 4.17 -22.54
CA ARG A 145 6.94 5.06 -23.45
C ARG A 145 7.97 5.81 -24.27
N ALA A 146 7.79 5.87 -25.56
CA ALA A 146 8.55 6.73 -26.47
C ALA A 146 7.56 7.54 -27.31
N THR A 147 7.80 8.85 -27.37
CA THR A 147 6.99 9.75 -28.22
C THR A 147 7.89 10.55 -29.12
N TYR A 148 7.40 10.80 -30.31
CA TYR A 148 8.05 11.64 -31.32
C TYR A 148 7.02 12.58 -31.93
N ALA A 149 7.38 13.86 -31.99
CA ALA A 149 6.58 14.84 -32.70
C ALA A 149 7.47 15.59 -33.71
N TYR A 150 6.94 15.74 -34.93
CA TYR A 150 7.56 16.49 -36.01
C TYR A 150 6.72 17.72 -36.35
N ASP A 151 7.36 18.90 -36.29
CA ASP A 151 6.76 20.21 -36.60
C ASP A 151 5.41 20.44 -35.86
N SER A 152 5.26 19.83 -34.69
CA SER A 152 4.02 19.87 -33.91
C SER A 152 2.76 19.44 -34.69
N LYS A 153 2.96 18.75 -35.83
CA LYS A 153 1.88 18.28 -36.74
C LYS A 153 1.77 16.77 -36.75
N TYR A 154 2.88 16.07 -36.80
CA TYR A 154 2.91 14.60 -36.85
C TYR A 154 3.35 14.04 -35.53
N PHE A 155 2.61 13.10 -34.99
CA PHE A 155 2.85 12.49 -33.71
C PHE A 155 2.92 10.97 -33.86
N ALA A 156 3.89 10.37 -33.20
CA ALA A 156 4.00 8.93 -33.05
C ALA A 156 4.26 8.59 -31.58
N GLU A 157 3.63 7.55 -31.10
CA GLU A 157 3.81 7.07 -29.74
C GLU A 157 3.91 5.55 -29.74
N PHE A 158 4.84 5.05 -28.95
CA PHE A 158 4.98 3.63 -28.65
C PHE A 158 5.05 3.42 -27.14
N ASN A 159 4.25 2.49 -26.64
CA ASN A 159 4.27 2.09 -25.24
C ASN A 159 4.45 0.57 -25.15
N PHE A 160 5.08 0.13 -24.10
CA PHE A 160 5.08 -1.27 -23.72
C PHE A 160 5.00 -1.42 -22.20
N GLY A 161 4.41 -2.52 -21.77
CA GLY A 161 4.43 -3.00 -20.41
C GLY A 161 4.91 -4.44 -20.37
N TYR A 162 5.83 -4.76 -19.48
CA TYR A 162 6.28 -6.11 -19.19
C TYR A 162 6.10 -6.35 -17.71
N ASN A 163 5.08 -7.12 -17.34
CA ASN A 163 4.67 -7.30 -15.96
C ASN A 163 4.76 -8.76 -15.54
N GLY A 164 5.23 -8.98 -14.32
CA GLY A 164 5.35 -10.27 -13.70
C GLY A 164 4.70 -10.35 -12.32
N SER A 165 4.08 -11.49 -12.01
CA SER A 165 3.47 -11.75 -10.72
C SER A 165 3.71 -13.17 -10.26
N GLU A 166 4.07 -13.33 -8.99
CA GLU A 166 4.27 -14.66 -8.37
C GLU A 166 2.97 -15.45 -8.16
N ARG A 167 1.82 -14.86 -8.43
CA ARG A 167 0.53 -15.59 -8.40
C ARG A 167 0.36 -16.59 -9.53
N PHE A 168 1.11 -16.39 -10.61
CA PHE A 168 1.06 -17.26 -11.77
C PHE A 168 2.17 -18.32 -11.75
N SER A 169 1.97 -19.40 -12.48
CA SER A 169 2.97 -20.45 -12.66
C SER A 169 4.25 -19.88 -13.26
N LYS A 170 5.41 -20.53 -13.05
CA LYS A 170 6.71 -20.04 -13.54
C LYS A 170 6.71 -19.76 -15.05
N LYS A 171 5.95 -20.53 -15.84
CA LYS A 171 5.91 -20.39 -17.30
C LYS A 171 5.04 -19.21 -17.78
N GLU A 172 4.05 -18.81 -16.98
CA GLU A 172 3.06 -17.79 -17.35
C GLU A 172 3.13 -16.55 -16.46
N ARG A 173 4.26 -16.43 -15.75
CA ARG A 173 4.45 -15.37 -14.75
C ARG A 173 4.56 -13.98 -15.35
N TYR A 174 5.04 -13.88 -16.59
CA TYR A 174 5.34 -12.62 -17.26
C TYR A 174 4.47 -12.43 -18.48
N GLY A 175 3.97 -11.20 -18.65
CA GLY A 175 3.22 -10.78 -19.82
C GLY A 175 3.82 -9.54 -20.46
N PHE A 176 3.84 -9.49 -21.80
CA PHE A 176 4.27 -8.33 -22.58
C PHE A 176 3.07 -7.70 -23.30
N PHE A 177 2.92 -6.39 -23.14
CA PHE A 177 1.76 -5.62 -23.58
C PHE A 177 2.22 -4.40 -24.37
N PRO A 178 2.46 -4.50 -25.68
CA PRO A 178 2.82 -3.36 -26.52
C PRO A 178 1.58 -2.60 -26.96
N SER A 179 1.72 -1.28 -27.18
CA SER A 179 0.74 -0.45 -27.86
C SER A 179 1.44 0.68 -28.63
N GLY A 180 0.81 1.17 -29.67
CA GLY A 180 1.34 2.26 -30.46
C GLY A 180 0.22 3.09 -31.11
N GLY A 181 0.52 4.33 -31.39
CA GLY A 181 -0.40 5.27 -32.00
C GLY A 181 0.32 6.27 -32.90
N VAL A 182 -0.38 6.78 -33.89
CA VAL A 182 0.07 7.89 -34.71
C VAL A 182 -1.04 8.94 -34.78
N GLY A 183 -0.65 10.20 -34.83
CA GLY A 183 -1.57 11.33 -34.88
C GLY A 183 -1.11 12.37 -35.89
N TYR A 184 -2.05 13.06 -36.50
CA TYR A 184 -1.78 14.19 -37.38
C TYR A 184 -2.70 15.36 -37.01
N MET A 185 -2.12 16.54 -36.84
CA MET A 185 -2.89 17.76 -36.59
C MET A 185 -3.13 18.50 -37.88
N LEU A 186 -4.38 18.52 -38.33
CA LEU A 186 -4.79 19.04 -39.66
C LEU A 186 -4.64 20.56 -39.78
N SER A 187 -4.76 21.33 -38.72
CA SER A 187 -4.55 22.78 -38.75
C SER A 187 -4.59 23.38 -37.32
N LEU A 188 -3.68 24.31 -37.07
CA LEU A 188 -3.84 25.28 -36.00
C LEU A 188 -4.58 26.53 -36.45
N ILE A 189 -5.17 26.53 -37.68
CA ILE A 189 -5.76 27.68 -38.29
C ILE A 189 -7.26 27.72 -38.04
N HIS A 190 -7.66 28.78 -37.40
CA HIS A 190 -8.97 29.43 -37.27
C HIS A 190 -9.95 28.83 -36.29
N ILE A 191 -9.76 29.25 -35.02
CA ILE A 191 -10.90 29.91 -34.42
C ILE A 191 -10.94 31.32 -35.07
N SER A 192 -11.67 31.44 -36.13
CA SER A 192 -11.98 32.73 -36.73
C SER A 192 -12.74 33.53 -35.69
N GLU A 193 -12.26 34.76 -35.40
CA GLU A 193 -13.06 35.76 -34.72
C GLU A 193 -14.45 35.82 -35.31
N PRO A 194 -15.53 35.84 -34.54
CA PRO A 194 -16.84 36.11 -35.04
C PRO A 194 -16.80 37.54 -35.61
N THR A 195 -16.86 37.65 -36.93
CA THR A 195 -17.13 38.93 -37.61
C THR A 195 -18.40 39.53 -37.00
N ARG A 196 -18.26 40.59 -36.29
CA ARG A 196 -19.41 41.44 -35.87
C ARG A 196 -20.04 41.99 -37.14
N PRO A 197 -21.33 41.76 -37.39
CA PRO A 197 -22.05 42.51 -38.41
C PRO A 197 -22.20 43.96 -37.91
N TYR A 198 -21.93 44.86 -38.80
CA TYR A 198 -22.20 46.31 -38.62
C TYR A 198 -23.70 46.57 -38.43
#